data_1233d0af8b110686a0f704e65b4435e7
#
_entry.id   1233d0af8b110686a0f704e65b4435e7
#
_cell.length_a   1.000
_cell.length_b   1.000
_cell.length_c   1.000
_cell.angle_alpha   90.00
_cell.angle_beta   90.00
_cell.angle_gamma   90.00
#
_symmetry.space_group_name_H-M   'P 1'
#
loop_
_entity.id
_entity.type
_entity.pdbx_description
1 polymer ?
#
loop_
_entity_poly.entity_id
_entity_poly.type
_entity_poly.pdbx_seq_one_letter_code
_entity_poly.pdbx_strand_id
1 'polypeptide(L)'
;MPSTVSDLEYVVRTIAGTAVDNERYFCDLDGVVGDGDFGFSLARGFEIVLADWDELDRSTPAQFLKKVALIISKRVGGTSGPLWGTAFLRAASAVNDRPDMESLTAHDAVAMLGAAIEGIKARGKSDLGDKTLLDALIPMTEALDKQVRGGTADTARTPAELARVAASTARTAADATTTMQALRGRPSYTGERSIGSPDAGAVAVAVMAERIADAWPDRP
;
A
#
# COMPACT_ATOMS: atom_id res chain seq x y z
N MET A 1 -12.09 -27.66 -9.75
CA MET A 1 -12.67 -26.32 -9.79
C MET A 1 -11.49 -25.37 -9.80
N PRO A 2 -11.35 -24.42 -10.74
CA PRO A 2 -10.35 -23.38 -10.56
C PRO A 2 -10.69 -22.65 -9.26
N SER A 3 -9.74 -22.57 -8.36
CA SER A 3 -9.86 -21.77 -7.14
C SER A 3 -10.00 -20.31 -7.56
N THR A 4 -11.13 -19.68 -7.24
CA THR A 4 -11.28 -18.24 -7.44
C THR A 4 -10.33 -17.55 -6.50
N VAL A 5 -9.42 -16.75 -7.06
CA VAL A 5 -8.48 -15.94 -6.27
C VAL A 5 -9.28 -14.94 -5.42
N SER A 6 -9.08 -14.93 -4.11
CA SER A 6 -9.76 -13.99 -3.23
C SER A 6 -9.35 -12.54 -3.52
N ASP A 7 -10.22 -11.58 -3.18
CA ASP A 7 -9.94 -10.15 -3.35
C ASP A 7 -8.63 -9.73 -2.67
N LEU A 8 -8.37 -10.28 -1.48
CA LEU A 8 -7.15 -9.99 -0.73
C LEU A 8 -5.90 -10.52 -1.42
N GLU A 9 -5.93 -11.76 -1.92
CA GLU A 9 -4.82 -12.35 -2.67
C GLU A 9 -4.53 -11.56 -3.93
N TYR A 10 -5.59 -11.19 -4.68
CA TYR A 10 -5.47 -10.34 -5.85
C TYR A 10 -4.76 -9.02 -5.53
N VAL A 11 -5.22 -8.30 -4.49
CA VAL A 11 -4.63 -7.03 -4.09
C VAL A 11 -3.16 -7.19 -3.70
N VAL A 12 -2.83 -8.15 -2.84
CA VAL A 12 -1.44 -8.37 -2.39
C VAL A 12 -0.53 -8.79 -3.54
N ARG A 13 -1.01 -9.65 -4.44
CA ARG A 13 -0.24 -10.07 -5.62
C ARG A 13 0.01 -8.92 -6.59
N THR A 14 -1.00 -8.07 -6.79
CA THR A 14 -0.88 -6.87 -7.62
C THR A 14 0.10 -5.86 -7.02
N ILE A 15 0.03 -5.61 -5.71
CA ILE A 15 1.02 -4.78 -5.00
C ILE A 15 2.44 -5.32 -5.22
N ALA A 16 2.64 -6.63 -5.02
CA ALA A 16 3.93 -7.27 -5.16
C ALA A 16 4.48 -7.17 -6.60
N GLY A 17 3.67 -7.49 -7.60
CA GLY A 17 4.05 -7.36 -9.01
C GLY A 17 4.36 -5.92 -9.38
N THR A 18 3.53 -4.97 -8.92
CA THR A 18 3.75 -3.53 -9.19
C THR A 18 5.07 -3.03 -8.60
N ALA A 19 5.42 -3.46 -7.40
CA ALA A 19 6.69 -3.08 -6.76
C ALA A 19 7.89 -3.58 -7.58
N VAL A 20 7.83 -4.80 -8.09
CA VAL A 20 8.89 -5.40 -8.93
C VAL A 20 8.96 -4.74 -10.30
N ASP A 21 7.82 -4.58 -10.98
CA ASP A 21 7.74 -4.02 -12.33
C ASP A 21 8.19 -2.55 -12.39
N ASN A 22 8.08 -1.81 -11.29
CA ASN A 22 8.39 -0.39 -11.21
C ASN A 22 9.69 -0.10 -10.41
N GLU A 23 10.57 -1.10 -10.20
CA GLU A 23 11.82 -0.94 -9.46
C GLU A 23 12.59 0.29 -9.93
N ARG A 24 12.88 0.37 -11.21
CA ARG A 24 13.65 1.48 -11.80
C ARG A 24 12.96 2.82 -11.64
N TYR A 25 11.67 2.87 -11.92
CA TYR A 25 10.90 4.11 -11.82
C TYR A 25 10.90 4.66 -10.37
N PHE A 26 10.75 3.80 -9.38
CA PHE A 26 10.79 4.22 -7.98
C PHE A 26 12.21 4.59 -7.52
N CYS A 27 13.25 3.96 -8.07
CA CYS A 27 14.64 4.39 -7.86
C CYS A 27 14.89 5.77 -8.46
N ASP A 28 14.45 6.01 -9.69
CA ASP A 28 14.63 7.30 -10.39
C ASP A 28 13.94 8.44 -9.62
N LEU A 29 12.72 8.20 -9.08
CA LEU A 29 12.01 9.17 -8.24
C LEU A 29 12.77 9.47 -6.95
N ASP A 30 13.20 8.43 -6.24
CA ASP A 30 13.93 8.58 -4.99
C ASP A 30 15.29 9.26 -5.20
N GLY A 31 15.96 8.96 -6.31
CA GLY A 31 17.27 9.53 -6.65
C GLY A 31 17.28 11.05 -6.85
N VAL A 32 16.11 11.70 -7.00
CA VAL A 32 16.04 13.16 -7.13
C VAL A 32 16.45 13.86 -5.82
N VAL A 33 16.05 13.33 -4.69
CA VAL A 33 16.26 13.93 -3.35
C VAL A 33 16.65 12.93 -2.27
N GLY A 34 16.72 11.65 -2.61
CA GLY A 34 17.16 10.53 -1.77
C GLY A 34 18.48 9.94 -2.28
N ASP A 35 18.67 8.65 -2.07
CA ASP A 35 19.84 7.90 -2.53
C ASP A 35 19.55 6.93 -3.69
N GLY A 36 18.29 6.91 -4.17
CA GLY A 36 17.89 6.13 -5.34
C GLY A 36 17.74 4.63 -5.08
N ASP A 37 17.68 4.19 -3.82
CA ASP A 37 17.61 2.76 -3.49
C ASP A 37 16.19 2.27 -3.15
N PHE A 38 15.19 3.17 -3.09
CA PHE A 38 13.84 2.83 -2.65
C PHE A 38 13.18 1.75 -3.50
N GLY A 39 13.21 1.89 -4.82
CA GLY A 39 12.61 0.92 -5.74
C GLY A 39 13.29 -0.45 -5.64
N PHE A 40 14.62 -0.46 -5.64
CA PHE A 40 15.41 -1.69 -5.47
C PHE A 40 15.08 -2.40 -4.15
N SER A 41 15.09 -1.65 -3.04
CA SER A 41 14.80 -2.20 -1.72
C SER A 41 13.39 -2.81 -1.66
N LEU A 42 12.40 -2.10 -2.22
CA LEU A 42 11.01 -2.55 -2.24
C LEU A 42 10.83 -3.81 -3.09
N ALA A 43 11.38 -3.81 -4.31
CA ALA A 43 11.33 -4.94 -5.23
C ALA A 43 11.92 -6.22 -4.62
N ARG A 44 13.08 -6.14 -3.97
CA ARG A 44 13.72 -7.32 -3.33
C ARG A 44 12.82 -8.00 -2.30
N GLY A 45 12.04 -7.24 -1.54
CA GLY A 45 11.08 -7.81 -0.58
C GLY A 45 9.92 -8.50 -1.27
N PHE A 46 9.33 -7.84 -2.26
CA PHE A 46 8.16 -8.35 -2.96
C PHE A 46 8.48 -9.48 -3.94
N GLU A 47 9.68 -9.56 -4.50
CA GLU A 47 10.14 -10.75 -5.24
C GLU A 47 10.08 -12.03 -4.40
N ILE A 48 10.46 -11.95 -3.12
CA ILE A 48 10.36 -13.12 -2.23
C ILE A 48 8.89 -13.45 -1.92
N VAL A 49 8.03 -12.45 -1.75
CA VAL A 49 6.58 -12.69 -1.60
C VAL A 49 6.02 -13.43 -2.81
N LEU A 50 6.43 -13.05 -4.03
CA LEU A 50 6.00 -13.73 -5.26
C LEU A 50 6.63 -15.12 -5.43
N ALA A 51 7.91 -15.29 -5.06
CA ALA A 51 8.60 -16.58 -5.13
C ALA A 51 7.98 -17.61 -4.17
N ASP A 52 7.64 -17.18 -2.95
CA ASP A 52 7.05 -18.02 -1.91
C ASP A 52 5.50 -18.04 -1.99
N TRP A 53 4.89 -17.53 -3.08
CA TRP A 53 3.46 -17.29 -3.18
C TRP A 53 2.61 -18.50 -2.84
N ASP A 54 2.95 -19.67 -3.38
CA ASP A 54 2.17 -20.89 -3.20
C ASP A 54 2.35 -21.51 -1.79
N GLU A 55 3.38 -21.08 -1.06
CA GLU A 55 3.69 -21.53 0.30
C GLU A 55 3.08 -20.61 1.39
N LEU A 56 2.47 -19.48 0.98
CA LEU A 56 1.84 -18.57 1.93
C LEU A 56 0.61 -19.22 2.57
N ASP A 57 0.52 -19.16 3.90
CA ASP A 57 -0.61 -19.67 4.66
C ASP A 57 -1.88 -18.85 4.41
N ARG A 58 -2.89 -19.49 3.83
CA ARG A 58 -4.19 -18.90 3.47
C ARG A 58 -5.32 -19.37 4.40
N SER A 59 -4.99 -19.98 5.52
CA SER A 59 -6.00 -20.48 6.47
C SER A 59 -6.92 -19.36 6.98
N THR A 60 -6.38 -18.15 7.16
CA THR A 60 -7.15 -16.94 7.45
C THR A 60 -6.48 -15.70 6.82
N PRO A 61 -7.23 -14.59 6.60
CA PRO A 61 -6.64 -13.33 6.13
C PRO A 61 -5.49 -12.84 7.01
N ALA A 62 -5.64 -12.99 8.31
CA ALA A 62 -4.63 -12.59 9.27
C ALA A 62 -3.32 -13.40 9.13
N GLN A 63 -3.40 -14.72 8.95
CA GLN A 63 -2.22 -15.57 8.76
C GLN A 63 -1.51 -15.23 7.45
N PHE A 64 -2.27 -15.06 6.37
CA PHE A 64 -1.73 -14.68 5.08
C PHE A 64 -0.95 -13.35 5.16
N LEU A 65 -1.58 -12.29 5.69
CA LEU A 65 -0.94 -10.98 5.84
C LEU A 65 0.25 -10.99 6.81
N LYS A 66 0.21 -11.79 7.89
CA LYS A 66 1.36 -11.96 8.81
C LYS A 66 2.57 -12.57 8.11
N LYS A 67 2.37 -13.56 7.23
CA LYS A 67 3.46 -14.15 6.43
C LYS A 67 4.07 -13.12 5.49
N VAL A 68 3.24 -12.37 4.75
CA VAL A 68 3.68 -11.27 3.89
C VAL A 68 4.47 -10.22 4.70
N ALA A 69 3.93 -9.77 5.84
CA ALA A 69 4.59 -8.81 6.72
C ALA A 69 5.98 -9.28 7.18
N LEU A 70 6.12 -10.57 7.51
CA LEU A 70 7.38 -11.14 7.96
C LEU A 70 8.44 -11.14 6.84
N ILE A 71 8.05 -11.51 5.62
CA ILE A 71 8.94 -11.49 4.45
C ILE A 71 9.40 -10.04 4.21
N ILE A 72 8.46 -9.10 4.10
CA ILE A 72 8.76 -7.69 3.83
C ILE A 72 9.68 -7.11 4.90
N SER A 73 9.36 -7.31 6.19
CA SER A 73 10.20 -6.80 7.29
C SER A 73 11.64 -7.31 7.26
N LYS A 74 11.88 -8.49 6.70
CA LYS A 74 13.20 -9.12 6.65
C LYS A 74 13.96 -8.81 5.36
N ARG A 75 13.27 -8.53 4.27
CA ARG A 75 13.85 -8.49 2.91
C ARG A 75 13.89 -7.11 2.28
N VAL A 76 12.94 -6.23 2.64
CA VAL A 76 13.01 -4.83 2.21
C VAL A 76 14.06 -4.10 3.02
N GLY A 77 14.98 -3.43 2.33
CA GLY A 77 16.09 -2.70 2.95
C GLY A 77 15.67 -1.38 3.63
N GLY A 78 16.60 -0.80 4.34
CA GLY A 78 16.48 0.54 4.92
C GLY A 78 15.32 0.71 5.90
N THR A 79 14.77 1.91 5.96
CA THR A 79 13.59 2.24 6.79
C THR A 79 12.29 1.73 6.19
N SER A 80 12.27 1.44 4.89
CA SER A 80 11.08 0.98 4.17
C SER A 80 10.61 -0.39 4.66
N GLY A 81 11.51 -1.34 4.91
CA GLY A 81 11.15 -2.67 5.41
C GLY A 81 10.33 -2.64 6.69
N PRO A 82 10.80 -2.00 7.77
CA PRO A 82 10.03 -1.82 8.98
C PRO A 82 8.69 -1.11 8.79
N LEU A 83 8.58 -0.13 7.89
CA LEU A 83 7.32 0.60 7.64
C LEU A 83 6.30 -0.26 6.89
N TRP A 84 6.69 -0.81 5.73
CA TRP A 84 5.81 -1.67 4.94
C TRP A 84 5.45 -2.96 5.69
N GLY A 85 6.41 -3.59 6.37
CA GLY A 85 6.12 -4.77 7.18
C GLY A 85 5.17 -4.47 8.35
N THR A 86 5.30 -3.30 9.00
CA THR A 86 4.36 -2.86 10.02
C THR A 86 2.96 -2.63 9.44
N ALA A 87 2.86 -2.04 8.24
CA ALA A 87 1.58 -1.86 7.56
C ALA A 87 0.82 -3.18 7.39
N PHE A 88 1.47 -4.19 6.80
CA PHE A 88 0.87 -5.52 6.62
C PHE A 88 0.56 -6.22 7.95
N LEU A 89 1.41 -6.08 8.96
CA LEU A 89 1.19 -6.67 10.27
C LEU A 89 -0.02 -6.06 10.99
N ARG A 90 -0.19 -4.75 10.90
CA ARG A 90 -1.33 -4.04 11.48
C ARG A 90 -2.62 -4.33 10.72
N ALA A 91 -2.56 -4.40 9.39
CA ALA A 91 -3.68 -4.87 8.58
C ALA A 91 -4.12 -6.27 8.98
N ALA A 92 -3.17 -7.20 9.18
CA ALA A 92 -3.46 -8.54 9.68
C ALA A 92 -4.19 -8.54 11.04
N SER A 93 -3.78 -7.64 11.94
CA SER A 93 -4.39 -7.53 13.27
C SER A 93 -5.83 -7.04 13.21
N ALA A 94 -6.17 -6.19 12.24
CA ALA A 94 -7.52 -5.65 12.07
C ALA A 94 -8.55 -6.69 11.62
N VAL A 95 -8.11 -7.82 11.06
CA VAL A 95 -8.97 -8.91 10.56
C VAL A 95 -8.68 -10.26 11.24
N ASN A 96 -8.14 -10.21 12.46
CA ASN A 96 -7.72 -11.42 13.16
C ASN A 96 -8.87 -12.35 13.55
N ASP A 97 -10.08 -11.84 13.60
CA ASP A 97 -11.33 -12.57 13.93
C ASP A 97 -12.07 -13.08 12.68
N ARG A 98 -11.56 -12.80 11.47
CA ARG A 98 -12.15 -13.30 10.23
C ARG A 98 -11.75 -14.75 9.99
N PRO A 99 -12.75 -15.66 9.79
CA PRO A 99 -12.48 -17.10 9.71
C PRO A 99 -11.81 -17.54 8.40
N ASP A 100 -12.08 -16.83 7.32
CA ASP A 100 -11.61 -17.18 5.96
C ASP A 100 -11.45 -15.93 5.08
N MET A 101 -10.87 -16.12 3.89
CA MET A 101 -10.58 -15.05 2.93
C MET A 101 -11.82 -14.43 2.30
N GLU A 102 -12.88 -15.22 2.17
CA GLU A 102 -14.16 -14.85 1.55
C GLU A 102 -15.04 -14.02 2.49
N SER A 103 -14.77 -14.06 3.80
CA SER A 103 -15.51 -13.30 4.80
C SER A 103 -15.16 -11.80 4.83
N LEU A 104 -14.15 -11.37 4.09
CA LEU A 104 -13.72 -9.99 4.05
C LEU A 104 -14.72 -9.10 3.31
N THR A 105 -14.93 -7.92 3.86
CA THR A 105 -15.84 -6.89 3.34
C THR A 105 -15.07 -5.60 3.01
N ALA A 106 -15.73 -4.66 2.33
CA ALA A 106 -15.16 -3.33 2.11
C ALA A 106 -14.88 -2.58 3.44
N HIS A 107 -15.65 -2.83 4.49
CA HIS A 107 -15.38 -2.27 5.82
C HIS A 107 -14.09 -2.83 6.42
N ASP A 108 -13.82 -4.12 6.19
CA ASP A 108 -12.57 -4.74 6.63
C ASP A 108 -11.38 -4.17 5.87
N ALA A 109 -11.51 -3.89 4.58
CA ALA A 109 -10.48 -3.23 3.79
C ALA A 109 -10.13 -1.85 4.36
N VAL A 110 -11.14 -1.03 4.70
CA VAL A 110 -10.94 0.27 5.34
C VAL A 110 -10.29 0.12 6.71
N ALA A 111 -10.73 -0.85 7.52
CA ALA A 111 -10.15 -1.13 8.84
C ALA A 111 -8.68 -1.56 8.73
N MET A 112 -8.34 -2.43 7.78
CA MET A 112 -6.95 -2.83 7.49
C MET A 112 -6.07 -1.65 7.12
N LEU A 113 -6.53 -0.77 6.22
CA LEU A 113 -5.81 0.43 5.81
C LEU A 113 -5.63 1.40 6.98
N GLY A 114 -6.68 1.64 7.77
CA GLY A 114 -6.61 2.49 8.97
C GLY A 114 -5.59 1.97 9.99
N ALA A 115 -5.60 0.66 10.27
CA ALA A 115 -4.64 0.04 11.17
C ALA A 115 -3.20 0.11 10.63
N ALA A 116 -3.01 -0.03 9.30
CA ALA A 116 -1.73 0.14 8.65
C ALA A 116 -1.20 1.57 8.80
N ILE A 117 -2.04 2.59 8.58
CA ILE A 117 -1.72 4.00 8.76
C ILE A 117 -1.23 4.27 10.18
N GLU A 118 -1.99 3.85 11.19
CA GLU A 118 -1.59 4.05 12.59
C GLU A 118 -0.27 3.33 12.93
N GLY A 119 -0.05 2.16 12.35
CA GLY A 119 1.21 1.45 12.48
C GLY A 119 2.39 2.21 11.87
N ILE A 120 2.21 2.75 10.66
CA ILE A 120 3.23 3.54 9.96
C ILE A 120 3.52 4.84 10.71
N LYS A 121 2.48 5.56 11.16
CA LYS A 121 2.62 6.77 11.99
C LYS A 121 3.46 6.51 13.23
N ALA A 122 3.10 5.48 13.99
CA ALA A 122 3.80 5.12 15.21
C ALA A 122 5.26 4.71 14.96
N ARG A 123 5.53 3.95 13.89
CA ARG A 123 6.85 3.44 13.56
C ARG A 123 7.76 4.49 12.94
N GLY A 124 7.23 5.27 11.99
CA GLY A 124 7.95 6.30 11.23
C GLY A 124 8.00 7.65 11.93
N LYS A 125 7.19 7.84 12.98
CA LYS A 125 6.98 9.14 13.64
C LYS A 125 6.62 10.22 12.60
N SER A 126 5.79 9.85 11.65
CA SER A 126 5.33 10.67 10.53
C SER A 126 3.82 10.79 10.52
N ASP A 127 3.31 11.84 9.91
CA ASP A 127 1.88 12.08 9.73
C ASP A 127 1.62 12.72 8.35
N LEU A 128 0.35 13.01 8.08
CA LEU A 128 -0.07 13.77 6.91
C LEU A 128 0.63 15.13 6.88
N GLY A 129 1.18 15.50 5.73
CA GLY A 129 1.94 16.74 5.56
C GLY A 129 3.46 16.60 5.71
N ASP A 130 3.96 15.45 6.14
CA ASP A 130 5.40 15.19 6.29
C ASP A 130 6.10 14.84 4.98
N LYS A 131 5.35 14.74 3.87
CA LYS A 131 5.80 14.31 2.55
C LYS A 131 6.36 12.88 2.58
N THR A 132 5.47 11.94 2.77
CA THR A 132 5.73 10.50 2.86
C THR A 132 4.64 9.69 2.16
N LEU A 133 4.74 8.36 2.13
CA LEU A 133 3.66 7.50 1.63
C LEU A 133 2.31 7.77 2.34
N LEU A 134 2.30 8.31 3.55
CA LEU A 134 1.08 8.65 4.28
C LEU A 134 0.28 9.76 3.60
N ASP A 135 0.94 10.64 2.87
CA ASP A 135 0.29 11.74 2.16
C ASP A 135 -0.59 11.25 0.98
N ALA A 136 -0.36 10.04 0.49
CA ALA A 136 -1.27 9.37 -0.45
C ALA A 136 -2.21 8.37 0.26
N LEU A 137 -1.70 7.62 1.23
CA LEU A 137 -2.43 6.52 1.87
C LEU A 137 -3.58 7.03 2.76
N ILE A 138 -3.39 8.14 3.48
CA ILE A 138 -4.44 8.71 4.35
C ILE A 138 -5.62 9.22 3.53
N PRO A 139 -5.45 10.15 2.55
CA PRO A 139 -6.58 10.63 1.75
C PRO A 139 -7.30 9.52 0.98
N MET A 140 -6.55 8.54 0.45
CA MET A 140 -7.10 7.36 -0.20
C MET A 140 -8.03 6.58 0.74
N THR A 141 -7.58 6.32 1.97
CA THR A 141 -8.34 5.55 2.95
C THR A 141 -9.59 6.32 3.42
N GLU A 142 -9.48 7.62 3.64
CA GLU A 142 -10.63 8.49 3.99
C GLU A 142 -11.68 8.54 2.88
N ALA A 143 -11.24 8.60 1.62
CA ALA A 143 -12.14 8.55 0.48
C ALA A 143 -12.89 7.21 0.39
N LEU A 144 -12.20 6.10 0.63
CA LEU A 144 -12.80 4.77 0.70
C LEU A 144 -13.80 4.67 1.85
N ASP A 145 -13.41 5.10 3.06
CA ASP A 145 -14.29 5.06 4.24
C ASP A 145 -15.59 5.83 4.00
N LYS A 146 -15.50 7.01 3.39
CA LYS A 146 -16.66 7.82 3.01
C LYS A 146 -17.60 7.08 2.05
N GLN A 147 -17.05 6.35 1.05
CA GLN A 147 -17.87 5.59 0.11
C GLN A 147 -18.52 4.38 0.77
N VAL A 148 -17.77 3.67 1.62
CA VAL A 148 -18.25 2.47 2.30
C VAL A 148 -19.33 2.80 3.33
N ARG A 149 -19.16 3.87 4.11
CA ARG A 149 -20.16 4.32 5.11
C ARG A 149 -21.35 5.02 4.51
N GLY A 150 -21.16 5.71 3.40
CA GLY A 150 -22.22 6.47 2.73
C GLY A 150 -23.15 5.63 1.86
N GLY A 151 -22.78 4.37 1.60
CA GLY A 151 -23.59 3.44 0.79
C GLY A 151 -24.73 2.83 1.59
N THR A 152 -25.92 2.81 1.00
CA THR A 152 -27.03 1.93 1.41
C THR A 152 -26.95 0.62 0.61
N ALA A 153 -27.77 -0.39 0.95
CA ALA A 153 -27.81 -1.66 0.20
C ALA A 153 -28.02 -1.44 -1.32
N ASP A 154 -28.79 -0.41 -1.70
CA ASP A 154 -29.10 -0.08 -3.10
C ASP A 154 -28.05 0.81 -3.77
N THR A 155 -27.15 1.45 -3.00
CA THR A 155 -26.15 2.40 -3.49
C THR A 155 -24.72 1.99 -3.16
N ALA A 156 -24.53 0.78 -2.66
CA ALA A 156 -23.21 0.23 -2.37
C ALA A 156 -22.39 0.13 -3.66
N ARG A 157 -21.17 0.68 -3.61
CA ARG A 157 -20.25 0.60 -4.73
C ARG A 157 -19.66 -0.80 -4.85
N THR A 158 -19.46 -1.22 -6.09
CA THR A 158 -18.73 -2.46 -6.39
C THR A 158 -17.26 -2.34 -5.97
N PRO A 159 -16.57 -3.46 -5.71
CA PRO A 159 -15.13 -3.42 -5.42
C PRO A 159 -14.31 -2.71 -6.51
N ALA A 160 -14.66 -2.88 -7.77
CA ALA A 160 -14.01 -2.18 -8.90
C ALA A 160 -14.20 -0.64 -8.84
N GLU A 161 -15.39 -0.18 -8.45
CA GLU A 161 -15.63 1.26 -8.27
C GLU A 161 -14.87 1.83 -7.08
N LEU A 162 -14.79 1.08 -5.97
CA LEU A 162 -13.99 1.46 -4.81
C LEU A 162 -12.50 1.52 -5.17
N ALA A 163 -11.98 0.55 -5.93
CA ALA A 163 -10.60 0.55 -6.41
C ALA A 163 -10.28 1.80 -7.26
N ARG A 164 -11.22 2.22 -8.16
CA ARG A 164 -11.05 3.46 -8.94
C ARG A 164 -11.04 4.72 -8.06
N VAL A 165 -11.87 4.78 -7.02
CA VAL A 165 -11.86 5.89 -6.07
C VAL A 165 -10.52 5.93 -5.34
N ALA A 166 -10.02 4.77 -4.88
CA ALA A 166 -8.71 4.67 -4.24
C ALA A 166 -7.61 5.19 -5.16
N ALA A 167 -7.55 4.69 -6.40
CA ALA A 167 -6.54 5.04 -7.39
C ALA A 167 -6.52 6.54 -7.70
N SER A 168 -7.67 7.13 -8.03
CA SER A 168 -7.77 8.55 -8.38
C SER A 168 -7.39 9.46 -7.20
N THR A 169 -7.82 9.11 -5.99
CA THR A 169 -7.49 9.89 -4.80
C THR A 169 -6.01 9.77 -4.44
N ALA A 170 -5.44 8.56 -4.46
CA ALA A 170 -4.03 8.34 -4.19
C ALA A 170 -3.13 9.08 -5.18
N ARG A 171 -3.47 9.07 -6.48
CA ARG A 171 -2.73 9.80 -7.51
C ARG A 171 -2.75 11.30 -7.27
N THR A 172 -3.93 11.89 -7.09
CA THR A 172 -4.06 13.32 -6.81
C THR A 172 -3.25 13.73 -5.57
N ALA A 173 -3.30 12.94 -4.53
CA ALA A 173 -2.60 13.21 -3.27
C ALA A 173 -1.07 13.02 -3.42
N ALA A 174 -0.62 11.99 -4.14
CA ALA A 174 0.80 11.79 -4.43
C ALA A 174 1.39 12.94 -5.24
N ASP A 175 0.69 13.40 -6.27
CA ASP A 175 1.13 14.53 -7.11
C ASP A 175 1.20 15.83 -6.30
N ALA A 176 0.30 16.03 -5.34
CA ALA A 176 0.32 17.19 -4.45
C ALA A 176 1.57 17.26 -3.56
N THR A 177 2.23 16.13 -3.27
CA THR A 177 3.47 16.11 -2.51
C THR A 177 4.63 16.85 -3.19
N THR A 178 4.52 17.12 -4.51
CA THR A 178 5.52 17.88 -5.28
C THR A 178 5.79 19.27 -4.70
N THR A 179 4.77 19.92 -4.14
CA THR A 179 4.90 21.26 -3.56
C THR A 179 5.27 21.27 -2.08
N MET A 180 5.35 20.08 -1.45
CA MET A 180 5.70 19.96 -0.03
C MET A 180 7.22 19.90 0.17
N GLN A 181 7.68 20.39 1.32
CA GLN A 181 9.01 20.12 1.82
C GLN A 181 9.00 18.82 2.62
N ALA A 182 9.99 17.95 2.40
CA ALA A 182 10.10 16.70 3.15
C ALA A 182 10.51 16.95 4.60
N LEU A 183 9.75 16.39 5.54
CA LEU A 183 10.00 16.48 6.98
C LEU A 183 10.50 15.14 7.56
N ARG A 184 10.47 14.08 6.77
CA ARG A 184 10.89 12.71 7.16
C ARG A 184 11.73 12.04 6.08
N GLY A 185 12.41 10.98 6.50
CA GLY A 185 13.26 10.19 5.63
C GLY A 185 14.50 10.94 5.15
N ARG A 186 15.22 10.37 4.18
CA ARG A 186 16.43 10.98 3.60
C ARG A 186 16.18 12.32 2.92
N PRO A 187 15.07 12.50 2.18
CA PRO A 187 14.75 13.79 1.55
C PRO A 187 14.71 14.97 2.54
N SER A 188 14.39 14.73 3.81
CA SER A 188 14.33 15.80 4.83
C SER A 188 15.70 16.49 5.07
N TYR A 189 16.79 15.80 4.83
CA TYR A 189 18.14 16.38 4.93
C TYR A 189 18.47 17.37 3.81
N THR A 190 17.69 17.37 2.73
CA THR A 190 17.87 18.29 1.60
C THR A 190 17.12 19.61 1.80
N GLY A 191 16.24 19.72 2.81
CA GLY A 191 15.45 20.90 3.12
C GLY A 191 14.54 21.32 1.95
N GLU A 192 14.57 22.60 1.58
CA GLU A 192 13.77 23.14 0.47
C GLU A 192 14.08 22.51 -0.89
N ARG A 193 15.24 21.90 -1.06
CA ARG A 193 15.57 21.17 -2.32
C ARG A 193 14.70 19.94 -2.52
N SER A 194 13.98 19.49 -1.51
CA SER A 194 12.99 18.44 -1.64
C SER A 194 11.69 18.89 -2.32
N ILE A 195 11.49 20.22 -2.47
CA ILE A 195 10.35 20.79 -3.20
C ILE A 195 10.60 20.68 -4.71
N GLY A 196 9.54 20.38 -5.48
CA GLY A 196 9.62 20.27 -6.95
C GLY A 196 9.63 18.84 -7.48
N SER A 197 9.75 17.83 -6.62
CA SER A 197 9.58 16.40 -6.95
C SER A 197 8.55 15.76 -6.03
N PRO A 198 7.74 14.80 -6.51
CA PRO A 198 6.82 14.08 -5.62
C PRO A 198 7.57 13.13 -4.68
N ASP A 199 6.91 12.73 -3.58
CA ASP A 199 7.43 11.69 -2.70
C ASP A 199 7.37 10.31 -3.37
N ALA A 200 8.50 9.60 -3.40
CA ALA A 200 8.58 8.27 -4.04
C ALA A 200 7.65 7.24 -3.39
N GLY A 201 7.47 7.29 -2.06
CA GLY A 201 6.56 6.42 -1.32
C GLY A 201 5.08 6.72 -1.62
N ALA A 202 4.70 7.99 -1.70
CA ALA A 202 3.35 8.42 -2.08
C ALA A 202 3.03 8.00 -3.52
N VAL A 203 3.98 8.18 -4.45
CA VAL A 203 3.83 7.72 -5.83
C VAL A 203 3.71 6.20 -5.91
N ALA A 204 4.48 5.44 -5.11
CA ALA A 204 4.35 3.98 -5.08
C ALA A 204 2.95 3.54 -4.63
N VAL A 205 2.37 4.18 -3.60
CA VAL A 205 0.98 3.93 -3.17
C VAL A 205 0.01 4.21 -4.32
N ALA A 206 0.16 5.32 -5.03
CA ALA A 206 -0.70 5.68 -6.15
C ALA A 206 -0.62 4.67 -7.30
N VAL A 207 0.59 4.31 -7.73
CA VAL A 207 0.81 3.33 -8.83
C VAL A 207 0.24 1.96 -8.46
N MET A 208 0.41 1.50 -7.21
CA MET A 208 -0.17 0.25 -6.73
C MET A 208 -1.71 0.30 -6.78
N ALA A 209 -2.32 1.40 -6.31
CA ALA A 209 -3.77 1.58 -6.34
C ALA A 209 -4.31 1.63 -7.79
N GLU A 210 -3.63 2.29 -8.70
CA GLU A 210 -3.95 2.34 -10.13
C GLU A 210 -3.92 0.94 -10.75
N ARG A 211 -2.86 0.17 -10.52
CA ARG A 211 -2.75 -1.21 -11.03
C ARG A 211 -3.83 -2.13 -10.50
N ILE A 212 -4.20 -1.98 -9.21
CA ILE A 212 -5.32 -2.72 -8.62
C ILE A 212 -6.62 -2.35 -9.34
N ALA A 213 -6.87 -1.07 -9.58
CA ALA A 213 -8.10 -0.60 -10.23
C ALA A 213 -8.20 -1.03 -11.71
N ASP A 214 -7.09 -0.94 -12.45
CA ASP A 214 -7.03 -1.24 -13.89
C ASP A 214 -7.26 -2.72 -14.19
N ALA A 215 -6.63 -3.60 -13.40
CA ALA A 215 -6.73 -5.05 -13.61
C ALA A 215 -7.90 -5.70 -12.83
N TRP A 216 -8.66 -4.94 -12.03
CA TRP A 216 -9.77 -5.50 -11.24
C TRP A 216 -10.85 -6.17 -12.06
N PRO A 217 -11.28 -5.64 -13.23
CA PRO A 217 -12.30 -6.26 -14.06
C PRO A 217 -11.89 -7.62 -14.65
N ASP A 218 -10.61 -7.78 -14.94
CA ASP A 218 -10.03 -8.93 -15.63
C ASP A 218 -9.36 -9.94 -14.67
N ARG A 219 -9.62 -9.79 -13.37
CA ARG A 219 -9.04 -10.71 -12.38
C ARG A 219 -9.55 -12.14 -12.55
N PRO A 220 -8.69 -13.15 -12.38
CA PRO A 220 -9.02 -14.57 -12.59
C PRO A 220 -10.01 -15.12 -11.54
#